data_9214b101b25689712106965683669508
#
_entry.id   9214b101b25689712106965683669508
#
_cell.length_a   1.000
_cell.length_b   1.000
_cell.length_c   1.000
_cell.angle_alpha   90.00
_cell.angle_beta   90.00
_cell.angle_gamma   90.00
#
_symmetry.space_group_name_H-M   'P 1'
#
loop_
_entity.id
_entity.type
_entity.pdbx_description
1 polymer ?
#
loop_
_entity_poly.entity_id
_entity_poly.type
_entity_poly.pdbx_seq_one_letter_code
_entity_poly.pdbx_strand_id
1 'polypeptide(L)'
;MSLLRKPPALLALEDGTVYYGYAFGASGQNVGEVVFNTSMTGYQEILTDPSYNGQIVMMTYPHIGNYGVSVNDMESNKPYARGLIVREFSRVASNHRANQDIQAFMEQHGIVGIEGIDTRALTRRLRTGGVVKGVIYHGAKDDELEQELVRRAREHEDIDGRDMTPEVTTALPYARPTFQDHPRVVLVDFGIKHSIMYKLEQAGAEVIVVPARTTPAQIMALNPYGLVLSNGPGDPAGPRYAHDTVWQMLGLLPTFGICLGHQLLGLAVGGRTYKLAFGHHGATTPVKNLVTGGVEITAQNHNYVVDLDSIPGGQFMATHVNLNDGTLEGMAHRRYPVFSVQYHPEASPGPHDSSYMFDRFIEEVNAFEGATALPAARVGV
;
A
#
# COMPACT_ATOMS: atom_id res chain seq x y z
N MET A 1 -27.81 -34.39 -4.94
CA MET A 1 -26.81 -33.32 -4.97
C MET A 1 -25.54 -33.85 -4.30
N SER A 2 -24.50 -34.16 -5.08
CA SER A 2 -23.20 -34.51 -4.53
C SER A 2 -22.72 -33.31 -3.75
N LEU A 3 -22.48 -33.47 -2.46
CA LEU A 3 -21.71 -32.51 -1.65
C LEU A 3 -20.34 -32.43 -2.30
N LEU A 4 -20.12 -31.43 -3.15
CA LEU A 4 -18.81 -31.18 -3.77
C LEU A 4 -17.79 -31.10 -2.66
N ARG A 5 -16.95 -32.12 -2.55
CA ARG A 5 -15.84 -32.17 -1.57
C ARG A 5 -14.93 -30.99 -1.92
N LYS A 6 -14.83 -30.03 -1.00
CA LYS A 6 -13.89 -28.90 -1.16
C LYS A 6 -12.47 -29.48 -1.29
N PRO A 7 -11.68 -29.07 -2.30
CA PRO A 7 -10.30 -29.54 -2.43
C PRO A 7 -9.49 -29.15 -1.20
N PRO A 8 -8.60 -30.01 -0.69
CA PRO A 8 -7.76 -29.68 0.47
C PRO A 8 -6.72 -28.62 0.12
N ALA A 9 -6.32 -27.84 1.11
CA ALA A 9 -5.21 -26.88 1.04
C ALA A 9 -4.48 -26.78 2.37
N LEU A 10 -3.24 -26.34 2.31
CA LEU A 10 -2.33 -26.15 3.44
C LEU A 10 -1.80 -24.71 3.41
N LEU A 11 -1.64 -24.13 4.60
CA LEU A 11 -0.81 -22.95 4.83
C LEU A 11 0.32 -23.36 5.76
N ALA A 12 1.54 -23.43 5.24
CA ALA A 12 2.74 -23.73 6.01
C ALA A 12 3.52 -22.45 6.28
N LEU A 13 3.83 -22.17 7.56
CA LEU A 13 4.60 -21.01 7.97
C LEU A 13 6.06 -21.38 8.21
N GLU A 14 6.99 -20.43 8.06
CA GLU A 14 8.43 -20.62 8.23
C GLU A 14 8.84 -21.11 9.62
N ASP A 15 8.02 -20.89 10.65
CA ASP A 15 8.28 -21.38 12.00
C ASP A 15 7.89 -22.83 12.25
N GLY A 16 7.34 -23.50 11.21
CA GLY A 16 6.91 -24.89 11.27
C GLY A 16 5.41 -25.09 11.56
N THR A 17 4.65 -24.02 11.78
CA THR A 17 3.20 -24.13 11.99
C THR A 17 2.50 -24.41 10.65
N VAL A 18 1.59 -25.41 10.63
CA VAL A 18 0.79 -25.74 9.46
C VAL A 18 -0.69 -25.64 9.78
N TYR A 19 -1.44 -24.93 8.93
CA TYR A 19 -2.89 -24.84 8.99
C TYR A 19 -3.49 -25.64 7.83
N TYR A 20 -4.58 -26.38 8.13
CA TYR A 20 -5.31 -27.18 7.15
C TYR A 20 -6.64 -26.54 6.83
N GLY A 21 -6.94 -26.45 5.56
CA GLY A 21 -8.18 -25.83 5.07
C GLY A 21 -8.58 -26.37 3.70
N TYR A 22 -9.26 -25.55 2.95
CA TYR A 22 -9.76 -25.90 1.62
C TYR A 22 -9.32 -24.86 0.60
N ALA A 23 -9.02 -25.35 -0.59
CA ALA A 23 -8.58 -24.53 -1.71
C ALA A 23 -9.75 -23.73 -2.33
N PHE A 24 -9.44 -22.48 -2.69
CA PHE A 24 -10.23 -21.67 -3.59
C PHE A 24 -9.30 -20.77 -4.42
N GLY A 25 -9.83 -20.10 -5.46
CA GLY A 25 -9.03 -19.36 -6.42
C GLY A 25 -8.24 -20.26 -7.37
N ALA A 26 -7.11 -19.79 -7.87
CA ALA A 26 -6.26 -20.54 -8.80
C ALA A 26 -5.62 -21.75 -8.15
N SER A 27 -5.49 -22.83 -8.90
CA SER A 27 -4.80 -24.05 -8.44
C SER A 27 -3.29 -23.83 -8.37
N GLY A 28 -2.62 -24.46 -7.40
CA GLY A 28 -1.17 -24.44 -7.26
C GLY A 28 -0.70 -24.00 -5.89
N GLN A 29 0.34 -23.20 -5.86
CA GLN A 29 0.96 -22.71 -4.63
C GLN A 29 1.55 -21.32 -4.84
N ASN A 30 1.65 -20.57 -3.75
CA ASN A 30 2.37 -19.30 -3.73
C ASN A 30 3.00 -19.05 -2.36
N VAL A 31 4.06 -18.24 -2.34
CA VAL A 31 4.83 -17.89 -1.15
C VAL A 31 4.87 -16.39 -0.98
N GLY A 32 4.87 -15.93 0.27
CA GLY A 32 4.98 -14.50 0.60
C GLY A 32 4.94 -14.25 2.10
N GLU A 33 5.14 -13.00 2.48
CA GLU A 33 4.98 -12.54 3.86
C GLU A 33 3.47 -12.54 4.23
N VAL A 34 3.10 -13.21 5.31
CA VAL A 34 1.70 -13.32 5.74
C VAL A 34 1.35 -12.13 6.61
N VAL A 35 0.42 -11.32 6.15
CA VAL A 35 -0.13 -10.17 6.89
C VAL A 35 -1.63 -10.34 7.09
N PHE A 36 -2.19 -9.74 8.16
CA PHE A 36 -3.63 -9.73 8.35
C PHE A 36 -4.21 -8.34 8.07
N ASN A 37 -5.40 -8.27 7.49
CA ASN A 37 -6.13 -7.04 7.27
C ASN A 37 -7.45 -7.07 8.04
N THR A 38 -7.76 -6.00 8.77
CA THR A 38 -8.93 -5.88 9.64
C THR A 38 -10.15 -5.25 8.95
N SER A 39 -10.06 -4.89 7.68
CA SER A 39 -11.18 -4.34 6.93
C SER A 39 -12.33 -5.34 6.81
N MET A 40 -13.56 -4.85 6.94
CA MET A 40 -14.76 -5.68 6.80
C MET A 40 -15.20 -5.85 5.34
N THR A 41 -14.74 -4.96 4.47
CA THR A 41 -15.04 -4.90 3.03
C THR A 41 -13.79 -4.50 2.26
N GLY A 42 -13.85 -4.49 0.92
CA GLY A 42 -12.75 -4.00 0.09
C GLY A 42 -11.71 -5.06 -0.24
N TYR A 43 -12.09 -6.33 -0.25
CA TYR A 43 -11.14 -7.40 -0.56
C TYR A 43 -10.60 -7.32 -1.99
N GLN A 44 -11.33 -6.76 -2.95
CA GLN A 44 -10.85 -6.56 -4.32
C GLN A 44 -9.79 -5.46 -4.36
N GLU A 45 -10.08 -4.33 -3.74
CA GLU A 45 -9.16 -3.21 -3.61
C GLU A 45 -7.87 -3.66 -2.92
N ILE A 46 -7.97 -4.46 -1.85
CA ILE A 46 -6.83 -5.05 -1.15
C ILE A 46 -6.01 -5.97 -2.08
N LEU A 47 -6.66 -6.85 -2.84
CA LEU A 47 -5.96 -7.75 -3.76
C LEU A 47 -5.25 -7.00 -4.89
N THR A 48 -5.78 -5.86 -5.31
CA THR A 48 -5.29 -5.05 -6.44
C THR A 48 -4.41 -3.88 -6.03
N ASP A 49 -4.26 -3.60 -4.73
CA ASP A 49 -3.32 -2.60 -4.22
C ASP A 49 -1.87 -3.08 -4.41
N PRO A 50 -1.03 -2.36 -5.20
CA PRO A 50 0.36 -2.74 -5.41
C PRO A 50 1.20 -2.81 -4.14
N SER A 51 0.78 -2.14 -3.05
CA SER A 51 1.48 -2.18 -1.76
C SER A 51 1.49 -3.57 -1.12
N TYR A 52 0.58 -4.49 -1.54
CA TYR A 52 0.61 -5.90 -1.12
C TYR A 52 1.52 -6.79 -1.99
N ASN A 53 2.32 -6.24 -2.90
CA ASN A 53 3.24 -7.07 -3.68
C ASN A 53 4.20 -7.83 -2.76
N GLY A 54 4.33 -9.15 -2.96
CA GLY A 54 5.12 -10.04 -2.10
C GLY A 54 4.38 -10.58 -0.87
N GLN A 55 3.14 -10.15 -0.59
CA GLN A 55 2.40 -10.52 0.61
C GLN A 55 1.22 -11.46 0.33
N ILE A 56 0.97 -12.37 1.28
CA ILE A 56 -0.25 -13.18 1.38
C ILE A 56 -1.15 -12.50 2.40
N VAL A 57 -2.33 -12.07 1.97
CA VAL A 57 -3.25 -11.31 2.81
C VAL A 57 -4.25 -12.22 3.49
N MET A 58 -4.36 -12.13 4.81
CA MET A 58 -5.41 -12.78 5.58
C MET A 58 -6.48 -11.75 5.98
N MET A 59 -7.72 -11.99 5.58
CA MET A 59 -8.85 -11.19 6.05
C MET A 59 -9.32 -11.67 7.43
N THR A 60 -9.37 -10.75 8.40
CA THR A 60 -9.89 -11.08 9.74
C THR A 60 -11.42 -11.12 9.76
N TYR A 61 -12.08 -10.41 8.84
CA TYR A 61 -13.52 -10.52 8.65
C TYR A 61 -13.89 -11.92 8.16
N PRO A 62 -14.85 -12.61 8.79
CA PRO A 62 -15.01 -14.05 8.61
C PRO A 62 -15.56 -14.45 7.25
N HIS A 63 -16.35 -13.60 6.58
CA HIS A 63 -17.07 -13.92 5.34
C HIS A 63 -16.63 -13.02 4.20
N ILE A 64 -15.93 -13.57 3.21
CA ILE A 64 -15.32 -12.83 2.10
C ILE A 64 -15.88 -13.35 0.75
N GLY A 65 -16.06 -12.46 -0.23
CA GLY A 65 -16.52 -12.80 -1.58
C GLY A 65 -18.01 -12.56 -1.84
N ASN A 66 -18.75 -12.12 -0.83
CA ASN A 66 -20.21 -12.00 -0.87
C ASN A 66 -20.78 -10.92 -1.81
N TYR A 67 -19.97 -9.95 -2.24
CA TYR A 67 -20.40 -8.91 -3.18
C TYR A 67 -19.71 -8.99 -4.56
N GLY A 68 -18.91 -10.04 -4.81
CA GLY A 68 -18.22 -10.23 -6.10
C GLY A 68 -17.08 -9.22 -6.33
N VAL A 69 -16.75 -8.98 -7.58
CA VAL A 69 -15.75 -8.01 -8.03
C VAL A 69 -16.33 -7.11 -9.12
N SER A 70 -15.85 -5.87 -9.19
CA SER A 70 -16.27 -4.85 -10.13
C SER A 70 -15.07 -4.24 -10.84
N VAL A 71 -15.16 -3.99 -12.14
CA VAL A 71 -14.10 -3.32 -12.91
C VAL A 71 -13.78 -1.93 -12.40
N ASN A 72 -14.71 -1.29 -11.68
CA ASN A 72 -14.55 0.04 -11.13
C ASN A 72 -13.84 0.07 -9.77
N ASP A 73 -13.66 -1.09 -9.13
CA ASP A 73 -13.09 -1.21 -7.79
C ASP A 73 -11.65 -1.78 -7.86
N MET A 74 -11.02 -1.68 -9.05
CA MET A 74 -9.61 -2.04 -9.27
C MET A 74 -8.70 -0.88 -8.87
N GLU A 75 -7.75 -1.14 -7.99
CA GLU A 75 -6.75 -0.14 -7.58
C GLU A 75 -5.49 -0.11 -8.46
N SER A 76 -5.38 -1.09 -9.37
CA SER A 76 -4.33 -1.16 -10.39
C SER A 76 -4.75 -2.07 -11.55
N ASN A 77 -3.91 -2.17 -12.58
CA ASN A 77 -4.21 -2.94 -13.78
C ASN A 77 -4.26 -4.48 -13.56
N LYS A 78 -3.76 -4.97 -12.43
CA LYS A 78 -3.75 -6.40 -12.05
C LYS A 78 -3.67 -6.55 -10.53
N PRO A 79 -4.04 -7.70 -9.97
CA PRO A 79 -3.74 -8.00 -8.56
C PRO A 79 -2.23 -8.13 -8.30
N TYR A 80 -1.84 -7.79 -7.07
CA TYR A 80 -0.47 -7.89 -6.60
C TYR A 80 -0.31 -8.78 -5.38
N ALA A 81 -1.37 -8.98 -4.58
CA ALA A 81 -1.34 -9.92 -3.47
C ALA A 81 -0.99 -11.34 -3.94
N ARG A 82 -0.08 -12.02 -3.24
CA ARG A 82 0.39 -13.37 -3.57
C ARG A 82 -0.62 -14.46 -3.24
N GLY A 83 -1.55 -14.20 -2.33
CA GLY A 83 -2.59 -15.15 -1.94
C GLY A 83 -3.59 -14.53 -1.00
N LEU A 84 -4.70 -15.22 -0.79
CA LEU A 84 -5.79 -14.81 0.08
C LEU A 84 -6.14 -15.90 1.09
N ILE A 85 -6.16 -15.53 2.37
CA ILE A 85 -6.54 -16.40 3.48
C ILE A 85 -7.84 -15.88 4.07
N VAL A 86 -8.86 -16.73 4.16
CA VAL A 86 -10.16 -16.36 4.72
C VAL A 86 -10.71 -17.44 5.66
N ARG A 87 -11.59 -17.05 6.57
CA ARG A 87 -12.32 -18.00 7.40
C ARG A 87 -13.39 -18.73 6.59
N GLU A 88 -14.15 -17.99 5.81
CA GLU A 88 -15.21 -18.51 4.97
C GLU A 88 -15.27 -17.75 3.65
N PHE A 89 -15.28 -18.48 2.57
CA PHE A 89 -15.39 -17.97 1.22
C PHE A 89 -16.84 -18.09 0.72
N SER A 90 -17.43 -16.95 0.30
CA SER A 90 -18.76 -16.91 -0.29
C SER A 90 -18.73 -17.41 -1.73
N ARG A 91 -19.57 -18.39 -2.01
CA ARG A 91 -19.72 -18.95 -3.37
C ARG A 91 -20.78 -18.24 -4.20
N VAL A 92 -21.46 -17.28 -3.60
CA VAL A 92 -22.51 -16.50 -4.25
C VAL A 92 -22.20 -15.03 -4.08
N ALA A 93 -21.99 -14.35 -5.19
CA ALA A 93 -21.91 -12.89 -5.22
C ALA A 93 -23.33 -12.30 -5.32
N SER A 94 -23.65 -11.37 -4.42
CA SER A 94 -24.95 -10.71 -4.37
C SER A 94 -24.77 -9.18 -4.31
N ASN A 95 -24.44 -8.59 -5.46
CA ASN A 95 -24.31 -7.14 -5.61
C ASN A 95 -24.60 -6.76 -7.07
N HIS A 96 -25.42 -5.73 -7.28
CA HIS A 96 -25.76 -5.26 -8.62
C HIS A 96 -24.57 -4.67 -9.40
N ARG A 97 -23.49 -4.29 -8.72
CA ARG A 97 -22.25 -3.80 -9.35
C ARG A 97 -21.28 -4.93 -9.73
N ALA A 98 -21.51 -6.16 -9.27
CA ALA A 98 -20.61 -7.27 -9.56
C ALA A 98 -20.58 -7.61 -11.04
N ASN A 99 -19.41 -7.68 -11.63
CA ASN A 99 -19.18 -8.13 -13.00
C ASN A 99 -18.86 -9.63 -13.04
N GLN A 100 -18.25 -10.16 -11.98
CA GLN A 100 -17.95 -11.59 -11.79
C GLN A 100 -17.84 -11.92 -10.31
N ASP A 101 -17.77 -13.19 -9.97
CA ASP A 101 -17.45 -13.63 -8.62
C ASP A 101 -15.92 -13.60 -8.37
N ILE A 102 -15.52 -13.59 -7.11
CA ILE A 102 -14.10 -13.50 -6.74
C ILE A 102 -13.35 -14.80 -7.06
N GLN A 103 -14.01 -15.98 -7.13
CA GLN A 103 -13.38 -17.25 -7.53
C GLN A 103 -12.84 -17.13 -8.96
N ALA A 104 -13.70 -16.72 -9.89
CA ALA A 104 -13.33 -16.53 -11.29
C ALA A 104 -12.24 -15.46 -11.46
N PHE A 105 -12.33 -14.37 -10.69
CA PHE A 105 -11.30 -13.31 -10.67
C PHE A 105 -9.94 -13.85 -10.21
N MET A 106 -9.90 -14.60 -9.11
CA MET A 106 -8.67 -15.18 -8.60
C MET A 106 -8.08 -16.23 -9.54
N GLU A 107 -8.91 -17.08 -10.16
CA GLU A 107 -8.48 -18.05 -11.16
C GLU A 107 -7.87 -17.37 -12.39
N GLN A 108 -8.53 -16.33 -12.91
CA GLN A 108 -8.06 -15.56 -14.06
C GLN A 108 -6.68 -14.93 -13.81
N HIS A 109 -6.41 -14.51 -12.57
CA HIS A 109 -5.19 -13.81 -12.20
C HIS A 109 -4.14 -14.66 -11.48
N GLY A 110 -4.38 -15.98 -11.35
CA GLY A 110 -3.43 -16.90 -10.73
C GLY A 110 -3.24 -16.71 -9.22
N ILE A 111 -4.25 -16.17 -8.52
CA ILE A 111 -4.19 -15.96 -7.07
C ILE A 111 -4.67 -17.22 -6.36
N VAL A 112 -3.81 -17.81 -5.54
CA VAL A 112 -4.16 -18.97 -4.71
C VAL A 112 -4.86 -18.52 -3.43
N GLY A 113 -5.84 -19.31 -2.95
CA GLY A 113 -6.57 -19.00 -1.72
C GLY A 113 -6.75 -20.22 -0.82
N ILE A 114 -6.85 -19.98 0.48
CA ILE A 114 -7.21 -21.00 1.48
C ILE A 114 -8.34 -20.51 2.38
N GLU A 115 -9.37 -21.34 2.53
CA GLU A 115 -10.49 -21.09 3.44
C GLU A 115 -10.58 -22.15 4.54
N GLY A 116 -11.32 -21.86 5.62
CA GLY A 116 -11.65 -22.82 6.67
C GLY A 116 -10.63 -22.93 7.79
N ILE A 117 -9.53 -22.18 7.73
CA ILE A 117 -8.55 -22.13 8.81
C ILE A 117 -9.02 -21.25 9.98
N ASP A 118 -8.40 -21.40 11.14
CA ASP A 118 -8.63 -20.51 12.28
C ASP A 118 -7.88 -19.17 12.09
N THR A 119 -8.52 -18.23 11.37
CA THR A 119 -7.97 -16.89 11.12
C THR A 119 -7.75 -16.10 12.40
N ARG A 120 -8.55 -16.33 13.47
CA ARG A 120 -8.34 -15.68 14.76
C ARG A 120 -7.05 -16.17 15.43
N ALA A 121 -6.79 -17.48 15.42
CA ALA A 121 -5.54 -18.03 15.95
C ALA A 121 -4.32 -17.49 15.19
N LEU A 122 -4.40 -17.44 13.84
CA LEU A 122 -3.33 -16.88 13.01
C LEU A 122 -3.14 -15.37 13.26
N THR A 123 -4.23 -14.58 13.39
CA THR A 123 -4.12 -13.14 13.75
C THR A 123 -3.40 -12.95 15.08
N ARG A 124 -3.77 -13.72 16.11
CA ARG A 124 -3.11 -13.63 17.43
C ARG A 124 -1.63 -13.97 17.33
N ARG A 125 -1.30 -14.99 16.54
CA ARG A 125 0.09 -15.39 16.32
C ARG A 125 0.90 -14.27 15.66
N LEU A 126 0.42 -13.70 14.54
CA LEU A 126 1.09 -12.60 13.84
C LEU A 126 1.22 -11.36 14.74
N ARG A 127 0.20 -11.06 15.54
CA ARG A 127 0.23 -9.94 16.48
C ARG A 127 1.30 -10.08 17.57
N THR A 128 1.55 -11.30 18.04
CA THR A 128 2.50 -11.54 19.15
C THR A 128 3.90 -11.91 18.67
N GLY A 129 4.00 -12.62 17.54
CA GLY A 129 5.26 -13.12 17.00
C GLY A 129 5.83 -12.30 15.84
N GLY A 130 5.07 -11.32 15.35
CA GLY A 130 5.41 -10.58 14.15
C GLY A 130 4.94 -11.24 12.86
N VAL A 131 5.15 -10.56 11.74
CA VAL A 131 4.89 -11.11 10.41
C VAL A 131 5.83 -12.28 10.13
N VAL A 132 5.35 -13.28 9.38
CA VAL A 132 6.08 -14.50 9.05
C VAL A 132 5.89 -14.83 7.57
N LYS A 133 6.84 -15.50 6.97
CA LYS A 133 6.69 -16.03 5.61
C LYS A 133 5.86 -17.32 5.63
N GLY A 134 5.04 -17.50 4.60
CA GLY A 134 4.19 -18.68 4.47
C GLY A 134 4.01 -19.11 3.02
N VAL A 135 3.62 -20.37 2.85
CA VAL A 135 3.26 -20.98 1.57
C VAL A 135 1.82 -21.45 1.65
N ILE A 136 0.96 -20.98 0.74
CA ILE A 136 -0.33 -21.62 0.47
C ILE A 136 -0.09 -22.68 -0.59
N TYR A 137 -0.58 -23.91 -0.35
CA TYR A 137 -0.48 -25.03 -1.27
C TYR A 137 -1.85 -25.71 -1.40
N HIS A 138 -2.25 -25.99 -2.63
CA HIS A 138 -3.48 -26.74 -2.94
C HIS A 138 -3.12 -28.23 -3.09
N GLY A 139 -3.49 -29.03 -2.13
CA GLY A 139 -3.25 -30.46 -2.09
C GLY A 139 -3.58 -31.09 -0.74
N ALA A 140 -3.54 -32.40 -0.69
CA ALA A 140 -3.78 -33.16 0.51
C ALA A 140 -2.58 -33.10 1.48
N LYS A 141 -2.84 -33.41 2.75
CA LYS A 141 -1.82 -33.55 3.78
C LYS A 141 -0.82 -34.67 3.42
N ASP A 142 0.44 -34.35 3.56
CA ASP A 142 1.58 -35.28 3.43
C ASP A 142 2.73 -34.74 4.29
N ASP A 143 3.29 -35.56 5.18
CA ASP A 143 4.27 -35.11 6.17
C ASP A 143 5.61 -34.66 5.52
N GLU A 144 6.05 -35.30 4.43
CA GLU A 144 7.25 -34.90 3.70
C GLU A 144 7.02 -33.56 2.97
N LEU A 145 5.84 -33.41 2.37
CA LEU A 145 5.44 -32.18 1.70
C LEU A 145 5.34 -31.01 2.69
N GLU A 146 4.79 -31.22 3.90
CA GLU A 146 4.71 -30.17 4.92
C GLU A 146 6.09 -29.63 5.31
N GLN A 147 7.06 -30.52 5.51
CA GLN A 147 8.45 -30.13 5.79
C GLN A 147 9.06 -29.34 4.63
N GLU A 148 8.79 -29.77 3.38
CA GLU A 148 9.23 -29.07 2.18
C GLU A 148 8.61 -27.67 2.07
N LEU A 149 7.31 -27.51 2.34
CA LEU A 149 6.64 -26.23 2.30
C LEU A 149 7.18 -25.28 3.38
N VAL A 150 7.42 -25.76 4.59
CA VAL A 150 8.06 -24.99 5.68
C VAL A 150 9.47 -24.55 5.27
N ARG A 151 10.26 -25.45 4.65
CA ARG A 151 11.60 -25.11 4.15
C ARG A 151 11.52 -24.02 3.08
N ARG A 152 10.58 -24.10 2.14
CA ARG A 152 10.35 -23.07 1.10
C ARG A 152 9.94 -21.73 1.67
N ALA A 153 9.11 -21.74 2.73
CA ALA A 153 8.77 -20.50 3.43
C ALA A 153 10.01 -19.85 4.05
N ARG A 154 10.90 -20.65 4.68
CA ARG A 154 12.16 -20.16 5.27
C ARG A 154 13.14 -19.60 4.25
N GLU A 155 13.27 -20.27 3.12
CA GLU A 155 14.21 -19.92 2.04
C GLU A 155 13.70 -18.77 1.16
N HIS A 156 12.43 -18.37 1.29
CA HIS A 156 11.91 -17.26 0.53
C HIS A 156 12.61 -15.96 0.95
N GLU A 157 12.93 -15.11 -0.03
CA GLU A 157 13.58 -13.83 0.19
C GLU A 157 12.71 -12.92 1.07
N ASP A 158 13.35 -12.23 2.01
CA ASP A 158 12.68 -11.22 2.82
C ASP A 158 12.32 -9.99 1.97
N ILE A 159 11.29 -9.26 2.40
CA ILE A 159 10.92 -7.98 1.80
C ILE A 159 11.90 -6.88 2.23
N ASP A 160 12.53 -7.04 3.40
CA ASP A 160 13.41 -6.07 4.02
C ASP A 160 14.63 -5.78 3.13
N GLY A 161 14.91 -4.49 2.93
CA GLY A 161 16.03 -4.01 2.11
C GLY A 161 15.84 -4.13 0.59
N ARG A 162 14.74 -4.73 0.11
CA ARG A 162 14.48 -4.89 -1.33
C ARG A 162 13.82 -3.65 -1.94
N ASP A 163 14.29 -3.29 -3.13
CA ASP A 163 13.56 -2.37 -4.01
C ASP A 163 12.49 -3.15 -4.78
N MET A 164 11.24 -3.06 -4.33
CA MET A 164 10.10 -3.71 -4.99
C MET A 164 9.38 -2.79 -5.99
N THR A 165 9.77 -1.53 -6.07
CA THR A 165 9.12 -0.55 -6.95
C THR A 165 9.23 -0.90 -8.44
N PRO A 166 10.31 -1.55 -8.96
CA PRO A 166 10.35 -1.95 -10.37
C PRO A 166 9.30 -2.97 -10.79
N GLU A 167 8.74 -3.73 -9.83
CA GLU A 167 7.70 -4.74 -10.10
C GLU A 167 6.30 -4.12 -10.27
N VAL A 168 6.10 -2.88 -9.79
CA VAL A 168 4.80 -2.24 -9.66
C VAL A 168 4.67 -0.92 -10.42
N THR A 169 5.79 -0.21 -10.65
CA THR A 169 5.80 1.09 -11.33
C THR A 169 5.41 0.99 -12.81
N THR A 170 4.85 2.07 -13.34
CA THR A 170 4.61 2.17 -14.79
C THR A 170 5.90 2.14 -15.61
N ALA A 171 5.85 1.54 -16.79
CA ALA A 171 6.99 1.52 -17.70
C ALA A 171 7.24 2.86 -18.42
N LEU A 172 6.17 3.62 -18.69
CA LEU A 172 6.19 4.90 -19.40
C LEU A 172 5.32 5.93 -18.69
N PRO A 173 5.65 7.22 -18.79
CA PRO A 173 4.75 8.27 -18.32
C PRO A 173 3.39 8.19 -19.00
N TYR A 174 2.34 8.47 -18.26
CA TYR A 174 0.99 8.59 -18.81
C TYR A 174 0.20 9.67 -18.07
N ALA A 175 -0.83 10.20 -18.75
CA ALA A 175 -1.78 11.13 -18.20
C ALA A 175 -3.18 10.76 -18.69
N ARG A 176 -4.19 11.14 -17.92
CA ARG A 176 -5.57 11.10 -18.43
C ARG A 176 -5.89 12.41 -19.12
N PRO A 177 -6.63 12.39 -20.24
CA PRO A 177 -7.04 13.61 -20.91
C PRO A 177 -7.86 14.50 -19.97
N THR A 178 -7.50 15.78 -19.86
CA THR A 178 -8.31 16.81 -19.20
C THR A 178 -8.68 17.89 -20.23
N PHE A 179 -9.88 18.44 -20.11
CA PHE A 179 -10.37 19.53 -20.94
C PHE A 179 -10.43 20.85 -20.16
N GLN A 180 -9.91 20.86 -18.95
CA GLN A 180 -9.92 22.02 -18.05
C GLN A 180 -8.49 22.51 -17.84
N ASP A 181 -8.35 23.80 -17.62
CA ASP A 181 -7.06 24.42 -17.29
C ASP A 181 -6.78 24.25 -15.80
N HIS A 182 -6.27 23.09 -15.46
CA HIS A 182 -5.92 22.73 -14.09
C HIS A 182 -4.41 22.76 -13.88
N PRO A 183 -3.91 23.02 -12.65
CA PRO A 183 -2.49 22.94 -12.35
C PRO A 183 -1.98 21.52 -12.57
N ARG A 184 -0.85 21.42 -13.27
CA ARG A 184 -0.20 20.14 -13.53
C ARG A 184 0.49 19.62 -12.29
N VAL A 185 0.15 18.40 -11.89
CA VAL A 185 0.76 17.66 -10.79
C VAL A 185 1.48 16.45 -11.37
N VAL A 186 2.77 16.31 -11.08
CA VAL A 186 3.50 15.09 -11.38
C VAL A 186 3.37 14.14 -10.21
N LEU A 187 2.94 12.91 -10.49
CA LEU A 187 2.80 11.83 -9.53
C LEU A 187 3.83 10.75 -9.85
N VAL A 188 4.80 10.55 -8.93
CA VAL A 188 5.80 9.50 -9.05
C VAL A 188 5.22 8.17 -8.61
N ASP A 189 5.23 7.21 -9.50
CA ASP A 189 4.62 5.89 -9.33
C ASP A 189 5.59 4.89 -8.68
N PHE A 190 5.47 4.72 -7.37
CA PHE A 190 6.14 3.68 -6.61
C PHE A 190 5.27 2.43 -6.41
N GLY A 191 4.09 2.39 -7.01
CA GLY A 191 3.04 1.39 -6.85
C GLY A 191 1.70 2.05 -6.54
N ILE A 192 1.31 3.00 -7.41
CA ILE A 192 0.14 3.85 -7.23
C ILE A 192 -1.15 3.04 -7.20
N LYS A 193 -2.06 3.42 -6.28
CA LYS A 193 -3.48 3.09 -6.35
C LYS A 193 -4.20 4.07 -7.28
N HIS A 194 -5.07 3.54 -8.14
CA HIS A 194 -5.86 4.36 -9.08
C HIS A 194 -6.67 5.44 -8.37
N SER A 195 -7.15 5.15 -7.17
CA SER A 195 -7.92 6.10 -6.34
C SER A 195 -7.14 7.37 -6.01
N ILE A 196 -5.81 7.31 -5.85
CA ILE A 196 -4.98 8.50 -5.61
C ILE A 196 -5.06 9.45 -6.82
N MET A 197 -4.89 8.92 -8.02
CA MET A 197 -5.00 9.71 -9.24
C MET A 197 -6.40 10.33 -9.39
N TYR A 198 -7.46 9.53 -9.16
CA TYR A 198 -8.85 10.04 -9.20
C TYR A 198 -9.11 11.15 -8.18
N LYS A 199 -8.59 11.03 -6.96
CA LYS A 199 -8.75 12.05 -5.92
C LYS A 199 -8.03 13.35 -6.30
N LEU A 200 -6.84 13.29 -6.86
CA LEU A 200 -6.13 14.47 -7.37
C LEU A 200 -6.89 15.14 -8.52
N GLU A 201 -7.42 14.36 -9.47
CA GLU A 201 -8.24 14.86 -10.57
C GLU A 201 -9.54 15.52 -10.04
N GLN A 202 -10.21 14.89 -9.06
CA GLN A 202 -11.41 15.44 -8.42
C GLN A 202 -11.12 16.74 -7.67
N ALA A 203 -9.93 16.88 -7.07
CA ALA A 203 -9.49 18.11 -6.41
C ALA A 203 -9.05 19.19 -7.41
N GLY A 204 -9.05 18.92 -8.71
CA GLY A 204 -8.76 19.90 -9.76
C GLY A 204 -7.31 19.89 -10.26
N ALA A 205 -6.66 18.74 -10.33
CA ALA A 205 -5.33 18.60 -10.93
C ALA A 205 -5.35 17.99 -12.35
N GLU A 206 -4.42 18.44 -13.21
CA GLU A 206 -3.96 17.68 -14.36
C GLU A 206 -2.85 16.73 -13.87
N VAL A 207 -3.12 15.42 -13.81
CA VAL A 207 -2.17 14.44 -13.25
C VAL A 207 -1.36 13.78 -14.33
N ILE A 208 -0.02 13.87 -14.23
CA ILE A 208 0.93 13.10 -15.03
C ILE A 208 1.62 12.09 -14.12
N VAL A 209 1.38 10.81 -14.37
CA VAL A 209 2.04 9.72 -13.67
C VAL A 209 3.36 9.41 -14.37
N VAL A 210 4.44 9.32 -13.58
CA VAL A 210 5.79 9.04 -14.10
C VAL A 210 6.41 7.85 -13.37
N PRO A 211 7.29 7.07 -14.03
CA PRO A 211 7.97 5.95 -13.41
C PRO A 211 8.77 6.34 -12.16
N ALA A 212 8.93 5.39 -11.22
CA ALA A 212 9.66 5.58 -9.96
C ALA A 212 11.09 6.12 -10.14
N ARG A 213 11.76 5.79 -11.25
CA ARG A 213 13.14 6.22 -11.56
C ARG A 213 13.24 7.53 -12.34
N THR A 214 12.14 8.27 -12.48
CA THR A 214 12.16 9.57 -13.17
C THR A 214 13.02 10.56 -12.40
N THR A 215 13.99 11.15 -13.10
CA THR A 215 14.94 12.08 -12.47
C THR A 215 14.33 13.45 -12.18
N PRO A 216 14.88 14.24 -11.25
CA PRO A 216 14.42 15.62 -11.00
C PRO A 216 14.36 16.48 -12.26
N ALA A 217 15.34 16.38 -13.15
CA ALA A 217 15.37 17.12 -14.40
C ALA A 217 14.20 16.73 -15.34
N GLN A 218 13.89 15.43 -15.40
CA GLN A 218 12.75 14.95 -16.20
C GLN A 218 11.41 15.38 -15.59
N ILE A 219 11.28 15.36 -14.25
CA ILE A 219 10.10 15.88 -13.56
C ILE A 219 9.90 17.35 -13.89
N MET A 220 10.93 18.18 -13.71
CA MET A 220 10.85 19.62 -13.96
C MET A 220 10.62 19.96 -15.44
N ALA A 221 11.08 19.12 -16.37
CA ALA A 221 10.79 19.29 -17.81
C ALA A 221 9.31 19.17 -18.19
N LEU A 222 8.50 18.57 -17.31
CA LEU A 222 7.03 18.50 -17.45
C LEU A 222 6.33 19.80 -17.01
N ASN A 223 7.07 20.78 -16.48
CA ASN A 223 6.56 22.04 -15.93
C ASN A 223 5.45 21.82 -14.88
N PRO A 224 5.69 21.05 -13.82
CA PRO A 224 4.69 20.80 -12.79
C PRO A 224 4.53 21.98 -11.83
N TYR A 225 3.33 22.12 -11.29
CA TYR A 225 3.02 23.03 -10.18
C TYR A 225 3.06 22.32 -8.81
N GLY A 226 3.00 20.97 -8.80
CA GLY A 226 3.07 20.16 -7.61
C GLY A 226 3.65 18.78 -7.86
N LEU A 227 4.13 18.13 -6.79
CA LEU A 227 4.70 16.79 -6.80
C LEU A 227 3.96 15.89 -5.80
N VAL A 228 3.57 14.71 -6.24
CA VAL A 228 3.03 13.67 -5.36
C VAL A 228 3.93 12.45 -5.38
N LEU A 229 4.26 11.92 -4.21
CA LEU A 229 5.00 10.68 -4.01
C LEU A 229 3.98 9.61 -3.60
N SER A 230 3.76 8.62 -4.46
CA SER A 230 2.70 7.63 -4.25
C SER A 230 2.99 6.65 -3.12
N ASN A 231 1.99 5.85 -2.77
CA ASN A 231 2.14 4.62 -2.03
C ASN A 231 2.96 3.57 -2.81
N GLY A 232 3.30 2.46 -2.18
CA GLY A 232 4.01 1.35 -2.80
C GLY A 232 4.42 0.26 -1.81
N PRO A 233 4.95 -0.87 -2.33
CA PRO A 233 5.33 -2.02 -1.53
C PRO A 233 6.75 -1.93 -0.97
N GLY A 234 7.03 -2.76 0.03
CA GLY A 234 8.36 -3.12 0.47
C GLY A 234 8.96 -2.21 1.53
N ASP A 235 10.27 -2.31 1.64
CA ASP A 235 11.08 -1.50 2.56
C ASP A 235 11.44 -0.16 1.91
N PRO A 236 11.12 0.98 2.53
CA PRO A 236 11.46 2.29 2.00
C PRO A 236 12.98 2.52 1.85
N ALA A 237 13.83 1.75 2.53
CA ALA A 237 15.29 1.81 2.38
C ALA A 237 15.79 1.16 1.06
N GLY A 238 14.96 0.36 0.38
CA GLY A 238 15.30 -0.32 -0.87
C GLY A 238 15.55 0.65 -2.05
N PRO A 239 14.60 1.53 -2.42
CA PRO A 239 14.71 2.40 -3.59
C PRO A 239 15.55 3.65 -3.32
N ARG A 240 16.87 3.50 -3.14
CA ARG A 240 17.80 4.60 -2.79
C ARG A 240 17.78 5.76 -3.78
N TYR A 241 17.59 5.49 -5.06
CA TYR A 241 17.44 6.55 -6.07
C TYR A 241 16.25 7.49 -5.80
N ALA A 242 15.20 6.96 -5.15
CA ALA A 242 14.05 7.78 -4.78
C ALA A 242 14.41 8.77 -3.66
N HIS A 243 15.26 8.38 -2.70
CA HIS A 243 15.75 9.30 -1.66
C HIS A 243 16.48 10.48 -2.29
N ASP A 244 17.38 10.23 -3.24
CA ASP A 244 18.14 11.28 -3.94
C ASP A 244 17.21 12.20 -4.74
N THR A 245 16.22 11.62 -5.45
CA THR A 245 15.23 12.39 -6.22
C THR A 245 14.39 13.27 -5.30
N VAL A 246 13.85 12.71 -4.21
CA VAL A 246 13.02 13.44 -3.25
C VAL A 246 13.82 14.57 -2.58
N TRP A 247 15.07 14.29 -2.17
CA TRP A 247 15.95 15.31 -1.61
C TRP A 247 16.20 16.49 -2.56
N GLN A 248 16.47 16.22 -3.84
CA GLN A 248 16.70 17.25 -4.85
C GLN A 248 15.43 18.07 -5.17
N MET A 249 14.26 17.46 -5.05
CA MET A 249 12.97 18.14 -5.29
C MET A 249 12.46 18.92 -4.08
N LEU A 250 13.03 18.69 -2.88
CA LEU A 250 12.56 19.29 -1.64
C LEU A 250 12.57 20.84 -1.70
N GLY A 251 11.39 21.43 -1.55
CA GLY A 251 11.20 22.89 -1.53
C GLY A 251 11.22 23.57 -2.91
N LEU A 252 11.33 22.80 -4.00
CA LEU A 252 11.16 23.33 -5.37
C LEU A 252 9.69 23.45 -5.75
N LEU A 253 8.86 22.56 -5.23
CA LEU A 253 7.42 22.46 -5.50
C LEU A 253 6.68 22.10 -4.21
N PRO A 254 5.40 22.45 -4.09
CA PRO A 254 4.51 21.82 -3.13
C PRO A 254 4.56 20.29 -3.32
N THR A 255 4.77 19.57 -2.22
CA THR A 255 4.98 18.11 -2.28
C THR A 255 4.10 17.40 -1.27
N PHE A 256 3.37 16.38 -1.74
CA PHE A 256 2.54 15.51 -0.92
C PHE A 256 3.02 14.06 -1.00
N GLY A 257 3.39 13.46 0.14
CA GLY A 257 3.81 12.05 0.25
C GLY A 257 2.73 11.18 0.88
N ILE A 258 2.43 10.02 0.27
CA ILE A 258 1.41 9.07 0.76
C ILE A 258 2.07 7.73 1.03
N CYS A 259 1.92 7.18 2.23
CA CYS A 259 2.38 5.88 2.67
C CYS A 259 3.89 5.67 2.39
N LEU A 260 4.29 4.92 1.36
CA LEU A 260 5.70 4.80 0.97
C LEU A 260 6.32 6.18 0.65
N GLY A 261 5.58 7.08 -0.01
CA GLY A 261 6.04 8.45 -0.29
C GLY A 261 6.33 9.27 0.99
N HIS A 262 5.57 9.06 2.07
CA HIS A 262 5.86 9.63 3.40
C HIS A 262 7.18 9.08 3.96
N GLN A 263 7.40 7.76 3.85
CA GLN A 263 8.61 7.11 4.36
C GLN A 263 9.85 7.53 3.55
N LEU A 264 9.72 7.61 2.22
CA LEU A 264 10.79 8.09 1.34
C LEU A 264 11.17 9.55 1.65
N LEU A 265 10.18 10.39 1.95
CA LEU A 265 10.43 11.77 2.37
C LEU A 265 11.22 11.81 3.69
N GLY A 266 10.85 10.98 4.68
CA GLY A 266 11.57 10.86 5.94
C GLY A 266 13.02 10.44 5.76
N LEU A 267 13.28 9.45 4.91
CA LEU A 267 14.63 8.96 4.61
C LEU A 267 15.45 9.97 3.79
N ALA A 268 14.82 10.63 2.81
CA ALA A 268 15.49 11.63 1.97
C ALA A 268 16.07 12.81 2.77
N VAL A 269 15.44 13.18 3.88
CA VAL A 269 15.90 14.26 4.76
C VAL A 269 16.84 13.78 5.88
N GLY A 270 17.35 12.56 5.79
CA GLY A 270 18.32 12.00 6.72
C GLY A 270 17.72 11.36 7.98
N GLY A 271 16.42 11.15 8.01
CA GLY A 271 15.72 10.38 9.05
C GLY A 271 15.89 8.87 8.89
N ARG A 272 15.27 8.13 9.79
CA ARG A 272 15.24 6.67 9.80
C ARG A 272 13.81 6.16 9.79
N THR A 273 13.64 4.94 9.27
CA THR A 273 12.43 4.15 9.39
C THR A 273 12.71 2.88 10.21
N TYR A 274 11.67 2.32 10.79
CA TYR A 274 11.75 1.02 11.47
C TYR A 274 10.53 0.16 11.13
N LYS A 275 10.71 -1.17 11.15
CA LYS A 275 9.64 -2.13 10.88
C LYS A 275 8.80 -2.35 12.14
N LEU A 276 7.49 -2.28 12.00
CA LEU A 276 6.54 -2.68 13.05
C LEU A 276 6.47 -4.21 13.14
N ALA A 277 6.16 -4.72 14.31
CA ALA A 277 6.10 -6.16 14.52
C ALA A 277 5.09 -6.87 13.58
N PHE A 278 3.94 -6.24 13.30
CA PHE A 278 2.90 -6.82 12.44
C PHE A 278 2.27 -5.81 11.47
N GLY A 279 2.83 -4.59 11.36
CA GLY A 279 2.32 -3.53 10.50
C GLY A 279 0.96 -2.97 10.92
N HIS A 280 0.48 -2.01 10.16
CA HIS A 280 -0.89 -1.51 10.23
C HIS A 280 -1.61 -1.85 8.93
N HIS A 281 -2.64 -2.71 9.02
CA HIS A 281 -3.41 -3.15 7.87
C HIS A 281 -4.90 -3.19 8.23
N GLY A 282 -5.68 -2.31 7.62
CA GLY A 282 -7.11 -2.21 7.87
C GLY A 282 -7.66 -0.82 7.58
N ALA A 283 -8.97 -0.65 7.79
CA ALA A 283 -9.69 0.58 7.45
C ALA A 283 -10.39 1.22 8.66
N THR A 284 -9.90 0.95 9.88
CA THR A 284 -10.55 1.40 11.12
C THR A 284 -9.56 1.95 12.14
N THR A 285 -8.41 2.44 11.70
CA THR A 285 -7.37 2.96 12.60
C THR A 285 -7.65 4.42 12.95
N PRO A 286 -7.82 4.75 14.24
CA PRO A 286 -8.02 6.13 14.68
C PRO A 286 -6.68 6.87 14.70
N VAL A 287 -6.64 8.01 14.03
CA VAL A 287 -5.48 8.89 13.93
C VAL A 287 -5.85 10.27 14.47
N LYS A 288 -5.03 10.82 15.34
CA LYS A 288 -5.19 12.17 15.87
C LYS A 288 -4.53 13.17 14.94
N ASN A 289 -5.32 14.10 14.41
CA ASN A 289 -4.83 15.28 13.73
C ASN A 289 -4.37 16.31 14.79
N LEU A 290 -3.08 16.57 14.86
CA LEU A 290 -2.48 17.47 15.85
C LEU A 290 -2.70 18.96 15.51
N VAL A 291 -3.03 19.27 14.24
CA VAL A 291 -3.27 20.64 13.78
C VAL A 291 -4.70 21.08 14.13
N THR A 292 -5.68 20.23 13.84
CA THR A 292 -7.11 20.54 14.08
C THR A 292 -7.60 20.09 15.46
N GLY A 293 -6.90 19.13 16.07
CA GLY A 293 -7.32 18.45 17.28
C GLY A 293 -8.38 17.36 17.06
N GLY A 294 -8.84 17.12 15.83
CA GLY A 294 -9.81 16.10 15.47
C GLY A 294 -9.23 14.68 15.49
N VAL A 295 -10.11 13.69 15.40
CA VAL A 295 -9.76 12.28 15.18
C VAL A 295 -10.35 11.85 13.85
N GLU A 296 -9.54 11.19 13.03
CA GLU A 296 -9.89 10.67 11.73
C GLU A 296 -9.78 9.15 11.77
N ILE A 297 -10.72 8.45 11.15
CA ILE A 297 -10.64 7.00 10.97
C ILE A 297 -10.02 6.75 9.62
N THR A 298 -8.88 6.03 9.60
CA THR A 298 -8.02 5.93 8.43
C THR A 298 -7.87 4.49 7.92
N ALA A 299 -7.57 4.39 6.62
CA ALA A 299 -7.14 3.15 5.99
C ALA A 299 -5.60 3.05 6.06
N GLN A 300 -5.12 1.87 6.42
CA GLN A 300 -3.70 1.59 6.67
C GLN A 300 -3.25 0.36 5.88
N ASN A 301 -2.07 0.44 5.28
CA ASN A 301 -1.37 -0.70 4.68
C ASN A 301 0.14 -0.45 4.63
N HIS A 302 0.82 -0.61 5.77
CA HIS A 302 2.27 -0.44 5.84
C HIS A 302 2.88 -1.26 6.98
N ASN A 303 4.13 -1.70 6.78
CA ASN A 303 4.95 -2.38 7.78
C ASN A 303 5.98 -1.46 8.44
N TYR A 304 6.32 -0.33 7.81
CA TYR A 304 7.35 0.58 8.28
C TYR A 304 6.73 1.92 8.69
N VAL A 305 7.41 2.59 9.62
CA VAL A 305 7.07 3.95 10.08
C VAL A 305 8.32 4.81 10.18
N VAL A 306 8.14 6.12 10.06
CA VAL A 306 9.21 7.12 10.19
C VAL A 306 9.48 7.43 11.67
N ASP A 307 10.73 7.41 12.06
CA ASP A 307 11.21 7.95 13.34
C ASP A 307 11.47 9.45 13.17
N LEU A 308 10.47 10.28 13.54
CA LEU A 308 10.55 11.73 13.38
C LEU A 308 11.72 12.35 14.13
N ASP A 309 12.04 11.84 15.33
CA ASP A 309 13.10 12.35 16.17
C ASP A 309 14.50 12.11 15.56
N SER A 310 14.59 11.17 14.62
CA SER A 310 15.81 10.90 13.88
C SER A 310 16.10 11.93 12.77
N ILE A 311 15.11 12.76 12.38
CA ILE A 311 15.28 13.74 11.29
C ILE A 311 16.15 14.90 11.79
N PRO A 312 17.31 15.16 11.16
CA PRO A 312 18.22 16.21 11.60
C PRO A 312 17.61 17.61 11.57
N GLY A 313 17.98 18.43 12.54
CA GLY A 313 17.68 19.87 12.54
C GLY A 313 16.22 20.24 12.83
N GLY A 314 15.35 19.29 13.20
CA GLY A 314 13.96 19.57 13.55
C GLY A 314 13.17 20.26 12.44
N GLN A 315 13.50 19.99 11.17
CA GLN A 315 12.91 20.64 10.00
C GLN A 315 11.45 20.26 9.78
N PHE A 316 11.04 19.09 10.29
CA PHE A 316 9.67 18.58 10.21
C PHE A 316 9.00 18.63 11.58
N MET A 317 7.69 18.69 11.56
CA MET A 317 6.82 18.57 12.73
C MET A 317 5.79 17.47 12.50
N ALA A 318 5.42 16.74 13.54
CA ALA A 318 4.32 15.82 13.50
C ALA A 318 3.00 16.56 13.25
N THR A 319 2.20 16.05 12.34
CA THR A 319 0.85 16.55 12.08
C THR A 319 -0.23 15.53 12.45
N HIS A 320 0.12 14.25 12.44
CA HIS A 320 -0.80 13.15 12.76
C HIS A 320 -0.08 12.08 13.57
N VAL A 321 -0.78 11.47 14.51
CA VAL A 321 -0.30 10.34 15.32
C VAL A 321 -1.37 9.28 15.47
N ASN A 322 -0.96 8.02 15.46
CA ASN A 322 -1.81 6.86 15.68
C ASN A 322 -2.26 6.81 17.15
N LEU A 323 -3.55 6.66 17.39
CA LEU A 323 -4.08 6.61 18.76
C LEU A 323 -3.93 5.23 19.42
N ASN A 324 -3.61 4.20 18.65
CA ASN A 324 -3.44 2.84 19.20
C ASN A 324 -2.04 2.64 19.80
N ASP A 325 -1.00 3.20 19.18
CA ASP A 325 0.40 2.93 19.57
C ASP A 325 1.32 4.16 19.56
N GLY A 326 0.80 5.34 19.18
CA GLY A 326 1.54 6.60 19.18
C GLY A 326 2.53 6.76 18.03
N THR A 327 2.53 5.88 17.02
CA THR A 327 3.39 6.01 15.85
C THR A 327 3.07 7.27 15.04
N LEU A 328 4.08 7.78 14.31
CA LEU A 328 3.91 8.93 13.42
C LEU A 328 3.02 8.55 12.23
N GLU A 329 1.96 9.32 12.03
CA GLU A 329 1.01 9.13 10.94
C GLU A 329 0.99 10.29 9.93
N GLY A 330 1.73 11.35 10.21
CA GLY A 330 1.90 12.44 9.27
C GLY A 330 2.89 13.48 9.76
N MET A 331 3.57 14.12 8.80
CA MET A 331 4.51 15.20 9.08
C MET A 331 4.44 16.31 8.04
N ALA A 332 4.86 17.51 8.42
CA ALA A 332 4.97 18.67 7.53
C ALA A 332 6.29 19.39 7.76
N HIS A 333 6.86 19.91 6.69
CA HIS A 333 8.06 20.71 6.75
C HIS A 333 7.74 22.13 7.27
N ARG A 334 8.59 22.69 8.14
CA ARG A 334 8.32 23.97 8.81
C ARG A 334 8.42 25.21 7.90
N ARG A 335 9.06 25.08 6.73
CA ARG A 335 9.35 26.23 5.84
C ARG A 335 8.82 26.05 4.42
N TYR A 336 8.78 24.83 3.90
CA TYR A 336 8.35 24.53 2.55
C TYR A 336 6.96 23.93 2.54
N PRO A 337 6.17 24.11 1.47
CA PRO A 337 4.88 23.46 1.33
C PRO A 337 5.05 21.96 1.02
N VAL A 338 5.52 21.23 2.01
CA VAL A 338 5.82 19.80 1.94
C VAL A 338 5.17 19.12 3.13
N PHE A 339 4.27 18.22 2.88
CA PHE A 339 3.63 17.41 3.92
C PHE A 339 3.40 15.98 3.44
N SER A 340 3.15 15.08 4.37
CA SER A 340 2.92 13.68 4.06
C SER A 340 2.12 12.98 5.15
N VAL A 341 1.46 11.89 4.76
CA VAL A 341 0.71 11.02 5.65
C VAL A 341 1.09 9.57 5.44
N GLN A 342 1.14 8.79 6.53
CA GLN A 342 1.47 7.37 6.51
C GLN A 342 0.29 6.52 6.06
N TYR A 343 -0.92 6.93 6.40
CA TYR A 343 -2.17 6.28 6.01
C TYR A 343 -2.57 6.62 4.58
N HIS A 344 -3.65 6.00 4.10
CA HIS A 344 -4.22 6.15 2.77
C HIS A 344 -5.41 7.12 2.77
N PRO A 345 -5.22 8.43 2.45
CA PRO A 345 -6.30 9.43 2.46
C PRO A 345 -7.31 9.23 1.33
N GLU A 346 -6.94 8.47 0.29
CA GLU A 346 -7.81 8.05 -0.80
C GLU A 346 -8.82 6.98 -0.35
N ALA A 347 -8.56 6.29 0.80
CA ALA A 347 -9.26 5.12 1.27
C ALA A 347 -9.15 3.93 0.28
N SER A 348 -10.28 3.39 -0.22
CA SER A 348 -10.34 2.30 -1.21
C SER A 348 -9.53 1.06 -0.82
N PRO A 349 -10.01 0.30 0.18
CA PRO A 349 -11.23 0.49 0.97
C PRO A 349 -11.04 1.43 2.15
N GLY A 350 -12.14 1.95 2.67
CA GLY A 350 -12.17 2.60 3.97
C GLY A 350 -13.01 3.86 4.05
N PRO A 351 -13.04 4.50 5.23
CA PRO A 351 -13.69 5.78 5.45
C PRO A 351 -12.94 6.91 4.75
N HIS A 352 -13.66 8.00 4.49
CA HIS A 352 -13.18 9.15 3.73
C HIS A 352 -12.86 10.38 4.59
N ASP A 353 -12.65 10.19 5.89
CA ASP A 353 -12.42 11.27 6.85
C ASP A 353 -11.25 12.18 6.45
N SER A 354 -10.21 11.59 5.84
CA SER A 354 -8.99 12.28 5.45
C SER A 354 -8.91 12.68 3.97
N SER A 355 -9.99 12.51 3.19
CA SER A 355 -9.98 12.82 1.75
C SER A 355 -9.71 14.30 1.44
N TYR A 356 -9.97 15.20 2.38
CA TYR A 356 -9.66 16.63 2.29
C TYR A 356 -8.16 16.94 2.08
N MET A 357 -7.28 15.97 2.32
CA MET A 357 -5.83 16.14 2.10
C MET A 357 -5.49 16.42 0.63
N PHE A 358 -6.29 15.93 -0.30
CA PHE A 358 -6.12 16.20 -1.73
C PHE A 358 -6.51 17.64 -2.07
N ASP A 359 -7.62 18.14 -1.51
CA ASP A 359 -8.04 19.54 -1.66
C ASP A 359 -7.00 20.49 -1.06
N ARG A 360 -6.55 20.20 0.16
CA ARG A 360 -5.45 20.93 0.81
C ARG A 360 -4.19 20.98 -0.07
N PHE A 361 -3.81 19.86 -0.68
CA PHE A 361 -2.63 19.83 -1.54
C PHE A 361 -2.80 20.78 -2.75
N ILE A 362 -3.98 20.77 -3.39
CA ILE A 362 -4.26 21.65 -4.53
C ILE A 362 -4.34 23.11 -4.10
N GLU A 363 -4.85 23.40 -2.90
CA GLU A 363 -4.80 24.75 -2.31
C GLU A 363 -3.34 25.23 -2.14
N GLU A 364 -2.45 24.38 -1.61
CA GLU A 364 -1.02 24.69 -1.49
C GLU A 364 -0.35 24.87 -2.86
N VAL A 365 -0.71 24.06 -3.89
CA VAL A 365 -0.25 24.21 -5.28
C VAL A 365 -0.67 25.55 -5.87
N ASN A 366 -1.94 25.94 -5.69
CA ASN A 366 -2.46 27.20 -6.22
C ASN A 366 -1.90 28.43 -5.50
N ALA A 367 -1.59 28.32 -4.23
CA ALA A 367 -1.01 29.40 -3.42
C ALA A 367 0.50 29.55 -3.61
N PHE A 368 1.17 28.54 -4.16
CA PHE A 368 2.59 28.56 -4.38
C PHE A 368 2.95 29.47 -5.56
N GLU A 369 3.31 30.69 -5.29
CA GLU A 369 3.92 31.60 -6.26
C GLU A 369 5.27 31.02 -6.66
N GLY A 370 5.27 30.20 -7.72
CA GLY A 370 6.38 29.39 -8.15
C GLY A 370 7.70 30.15 -8.17
N ALA A 371 8.73 29.55 -7.67
CA ALA A 371 10.09 30.00 -7.83
C ALA A 371 10.40 30.12 -9.34
N THR A 372 10.20 31.30 -9.89
CA THR A 372 10.61 31.68 -11.25
C THR A 372 12.13 31.74 -11.41
N ALA A 373 12.87 31.19 -10.44
CA ALA A 373 14.32 31.01 -10.54
C ALA A 373 14.74 29.78 -9.74
N LEU A 374 15.18 28.74 -10.43
CA LEU A 374 16.09 27.76 -9.84
C LEU A 374 17.21 28.53 -9.16
N PRO A 375 17.45 28.42 -7.85
CA PRO A 375 18.71 28.89 -7.27
C PRO A 375 19.79 28.02 -7.91
N ALA A 376 20.59 28.62 -8.79
CA ALA A 376 21.86 28.05 -9.21
C ALA A 376 22.67 27.72 -7.94
N ALA A 377 23.21 26.50 -7.89
CA ALA A 377 24.13 26.00 -6.87
C ALA A 377 23.52 25.46 -5.56
N ARG A 378 23.04 24.22 -5.58
CA ARG A 378 23.31 23.24 -4.54
C ARG A 378 24.17 22.10 -5.12
N VAL A 379 25.28 22.46 -5.77
CA VAL A 379 26.37 21.54 -6.06
C VAL A 379 27.47 21.86 -5.03
N GLY A 380 27.69 20.93 -4.12
CA GLY A 380 28.83 21.02 -3.17
C GLY A 380 28.42 20.85 -1.73
N VAL A 381 28.43 19.73 -1.19
CA VAL A 381 29.40 19.04 -0.30
C VAL A 381 28.85 17.64 0.03
#